data_6f6481b6146ae3ead166a07c346896a2
#
_entry.id   6f6481b6146ae3ead166a07c346896a2
#
_cell.length_a   1.000
_cell.length_b   1.000
_cell.length_c   1.000
_cell.angle_alpha   90.00
_cell.angle_beta   90.00
_cell.angle_gamma   90.00
#
_symmetry.space_group_name_H-M   'P 1'
#
loop_
_entity.id
_entity.type
_entity.pdbx_description
1 polymer ?
#
loop_
_entity_poly.entity_id
_entity_poly.type
_entity_poly.pdbx_seq_one_letter_code
_entity_poly.pdbx_strand_id
1 'polypeptide(L)'
;ISHAHYDHIGSFAKIATLAPHAEILATQDTKHLIEVQLLEFGRISGREESERVKNERYRQAQTLLSRIQVRPVMKTFQMKGCKITLLPAGHMIGAVMIYLETESHRILYSGDFSVKTRFGLNGMRIPGGIFPKVLLLNAPNTYLDADEWQKELILVQSAQREGAGFTEGAEQSGLEPIIKRNLAQNKRVYLISKSIPKNLDLLYFLNEVFPDTPVFLEPKSRKIADTLADMGY
;
A
#
# COMPACT_ATOMS: atom_id res chain seq x y z
N ILE A 1 -11.91 2.42 1.61
CA ILE A 1 -10.85 1.53 1.09
C ILE A 1 -9.57 1.87 1.85
N SER A 2 -8.94 0.87 2.48
CA SER A 2 -7.71 1.07 3.26
C SER A 2 -6.47 1.24 2.38
N HIS A 3 -6.35 0.42 1.33
CA HIS A 3 -5.22 0.45 0.40
C HIS A 3 -5.53 -0.31 -0.89
N ALA A 4 -4.60 -0.29 -1.85
CA ALA A 4 -4.82 -0.75 -3.21
C ALA A 4 -4.36 -2.19 -3.50
N HIS A 5 -4.13 -3.05 -2.51
CA HIS A 5 -3.86 -4.46 -2.77
C HIS A 5 -5.10 -5.17 -3.32
N TYR A 6 -4.89 -6.16 -4.16
CA TYR A 6 -5.97 -6.84 -4.89
C TYR A 6 -6.97 -7.55 -3.97
N ASP A 7 -6.53 -8.15 -2.88
CA ASP A 7 -7.37 -8.79 -1.86
C ASP A 7 -8.27 -7.80 -1.10
N HIS A 8 -7.93 -6.49 -1.12
CA HIS A 8 -8.74 -5.42 -0.55
C HIS A 8 -9.63 -4.69 -1.58
N ILE A 9 -9.32 -4.79 -2.87
CA ILE A 9 -10.09 -4.11 -3.94
C ILE A 9 -10.69 -5.06 -4.98
N GLY A 10 -10.34 -6.35 -4.97
CA GLY A 10 -10.79 -7.29 -6.02
C GLY A 10 -12.31 -7.45 -6.11
N SER A 11 -13.02 -7.29 -4.99
CA SER A 11 -14.49 -7.30 -4.96
C SER A 11 -15.14 -5.91 -5.05
N PHE A 12 -14.36 -4.85 -5.28
CA PHE A 12 -14.83 -3.46 -5.26
C PHE A 12 -16.00 -3.23 -6.23
N ALA A 13 -15.88 -3.69 -7.46
CA ALA A 13 -16.94 -3.55 -8.47
C ALA A 13 -18.26 -4.23 -8.03
N LYS A 14 -18.17 -5.44 -7.48
CA LYS A 14 -19.33 -6.19 -6.98
C LYS A 14 -20.00 -5.47 -5.81
N ILE A 15 -19.20 -5.01 -4.84
CA ILE A 15 -19.72 -4.28 -3.68
C ILE A 15 -20.37 -2.97 -4.11
N ALA A 16 -19.75 -2.23 -5.02
CA ALA A 16 -20.30 -0.98 -5.53
C ALA A 16 -21.62 -1.16 -6.30
N THR A 17 -21.84 -2.32 -6.91
CA THR A 17 -23.09 -2.69 -7.57
C THR A 17 -24.16 -3.06 -6.54
N LEU A 18 -23.80 -3.83 -5.51
CA LEU A 18 -24.74 -4.25 -4.45
C LEU A 18 -25.14 -3.08 -3.54
N ALA A 19 -24.28 -2.07 -3.42
CA ALA A 19 -24.51 -0.88 -2.61
C ALA A 19 -24.35 0.41 -3.46
N PRO A 20 -25.29 0.68 -4.40
CA PRO A 20 -25.14 1.78 -5.36
C PRO A 20 -25.11 3.16 -4.71
N HIS A 21 -25.72 3.30 -3.52
CA HIS A 21 -25.77 4.56 -2.76
C HIS A 21 -24.67 4.67 -1.69
N ALA A 22 -23.80 3.66 -1.58
CA ALA A 22 -22.67 3.75 -0.66
C ALA A 22 -21.65 4.79 -1.12
N GLU A 23 -21.22 5.63 -0.19
CA GLU A 23 -20.10 6.53 -0.42
C GLU A 23 -18.80 5.73 -0.32
N ILE A 24 -17.91 5.93 -1.28
CA ILE A 24 -16.65 5.19 -1.39
C ILE A 24 -15.52 6.16 -1.15
N LEU A 25 -14.73 5.91 -0.11
CA LEU A 25 -13.65 6.79 0.31
C LEU A 25 -12.30 6.11 0.15
N ALA A 26 -11.29 6.87 -0.26
CA ALA A 26 -9.89 6.46 -0.28
C ALA A 26 -8.98 7.68 -0.14
N THR A 27 -7.68 7.46 0.06
CA THR A 27 -6.67 8.50 -0.14
C THR A 27 -6.47 8.75 -1.64
N GLN A 28 -5.87 9.89 -1.99
CA GLN A 28 -5.54 10.21 -3.39
C GLN A 28 -4.62 9.13 -3.98
N ASP A 29 -3.59 8.74 -3.23
CA ASP A 29 -2.59 7.77 -3.67
C ASP A 29 -3.22 6.38 -3.87
N THR A 30 -4.06 5.94 -2.92
CA THR A 30 -4.82 4.69 -3.06
C THR A 30 -5.71 4.72 -4.31
N LYS A 31 -6.39 5.84 -4.58
CA LYS A 31 -7.23 5.98 -5.78
C LYS A 31 -6.41 5.83 -7.06
N HIS A 32 -5.25 6.48 -7.16
CA HIS A 32 -4.36 6.35 -8.33
C HIS A 32 -3.85 4.92 -8.53
N LEU A 33 -3.44 4.27 -7.44
CA LEU A 33 -2.98 2.88 -7.53
C LEU A 33 -4.11 1.90 -7.91
N ILE A 34 -5.35 2.15 -7.44
CA ILE A 34 -6.53 1.40 -7.87
C ILE A 34 -6.77 1.61 -9.37
N GLU A 35 -6.65 2.84 -9.85
CA GLU A 35 -6.81 3.15 -11.27
C GLU A 35 -5.84 2.32 -12.12
N VAL A 36 -4.54 2.36 -11.80
CA VAL A 36 -3.55 1.55 -12.52
C VAL A 36 -3.90 0.08 -12.48
N GLN A 37 -4.32 -0.45 -11.33
CA GLN A 37 -4.63 -1.87 -11.19
C GLN A 37 -5.90 -2.27 -11.95
N LEU A 38 -6.99 -1.52 -11.83
CA LEU A 38 -8.24 -1.84 -12.53
C LEU A 38 -8.11 -1.74 -14.05
N LEU A 39 -7.39 -0.73 -14.55
CA LEU A 39 -7.17 -0.57 -15.98
C LEU A 39 -6.28 -1.67 -16.56
N GLU A 40 -5.26 -2.10 -15.81
CA GLU A 40 -4.40 -3.22 -16.21
C GLU A 40 -5.13 -4.57 -16.11
N PHE A 41 -5.93 -4.78 -15.07
CA PHE A 41 -6.69 -6.02 -14.92
C PHE A 41 -7.71 -6.21 -16.04
N GLY A 42 -8.36 -5.14 -16.48
CA GLY A 42 -9.25 -5.15 -17.64
C GLY A 42 -8.54 -5.57 -18.93
N ARG A 43 -7.22 -5.32 -19.03
CA ARG A 43 -6.42 -5.70 -20.19
C ARG A 43 -5.87 -7.13 -20.13
N ILE A 44 -5.53 -7.62 -18.93
CA ILE A 44 -4.84 -8.92 -18.77
C ILE A 44 -5.82 -10.09 -18.71
N SER A 45 -6.92 -9.94 -17.99
CA SER A 45 -7.92 -11.02 -17.82
C SER A 45 -8.69 -11.36 -19.07
N GLY A 46 -8.49 -10.62 -20.14
CA GLY A 46 -9.24 -10.75 -21.41
C GLY A 46 -8.38 -10.98 -22.64
N ARG A 47 -7.23 -11.68 -22.54
CA ARG A 47 -6.38 -11.92 -23.73
C ARG A 47 -7.11 -12.58 -24.90
N GLU A 48 -8.16 -13.37 -24.61
CA GLU A 48 -9.00 -14.04 -25.62
C GLU A 48 -10.35 -13.34 -25.83
N GLU A 49 -10.64 -12.24 -25.14
CA GLU A 49 -11.91 -11.54 -25.23
C GLU A 49 -11.92 -10.50 -26.36
N SER A 50 -13.12 -10.29 -26.92
CA SER A 50 -13.31 -9.28 -27.94
C SER A 50 -13.01 -7.86 -27.44
N GLU A 51 -12.58 -6.96 -28.33
CA GLU A 51 -12.33 -5.54 -28.01
C GLU A 51 -13.57 -4.86 -27.40
N ARG A 52 -14.78 -5.30 -27.75
CA ARG A 52 -16.04 -4.81 -27.18
C ARG A 52 -16.11 -5.07 -25.68
N VAL A 53 -15.75 -6.27 -25.23
CA VAL A 53 -15.78 -6.67 -23.81
C VAL A 53 -14.71 -5.91 -23.03
N LYS A 54 -13.52 -5.76 -23.59
CA LYS A 54 -12.44 -4.98 -22.99
C LYS A 54 -12.83 -3.52 -22.80
N ASN A 55 -13.45 -2.90 -23.82
CA ASN A 55 -13.92 -1.52 -23.75
C ASN A 55 -15.03 -1.33 -22.73
N GLU A 56 -15.94 -2.30 -22.59
CA GLU A 56 -16.99 -2.25 -21.58
C GLU A 56 -16.41 -2.33 -20.16
N ARG A 57 -15.48 -3.23 -19.90
CA ARG A 57 -14.77 -3.30 -18.60
C ARG A 57 -14.02 -2.02 -18.28
N TYR A 58 -13.38 -1.42 -19.25
CA TYR A 58 -12.68 -0.15 -19.08
C TYR A 58 -13.65 0.96 -18.65
N ARG A 59 -14.81 1.08 -19.30
CA ARG A 59 -15.85 2.05 -18.93
C ARG A 59 -16.38 1.79 -17.52
N GLN A 60 -16.61 0.53 -17.17
CA GLN A 60 -17.06 0.15 -15.82
C GLN A 60 -16.02 0.54 -14.77
N ALA A 61 -14.74 0.28 -15.01
CA ALA A 61 -13.64 0.70 -14.15
C ALA A 61 -13.61 2.22 -13.97
N GLN A 62 -13.72 2.99 -15.05
CA GLN A 62 -13.77 4.45 -14.97
C GLN A 62 -14.98 4.96 -14.15
N THR A 63 -16.15 4.36 -14.37
CA THR A 63 -17.36 4.70 -13.59
C THR A 63 -17.17 4.43 -12.10
N LEU A 64 -16.53 3.32 -11.74
CA LEU A 64 -16.23 2.99 -10.36
C LEU A 64 -15.22 3.95 -9.75
N LEU A 65 -14.17 4.29 -10.48
CA LEU A 65 -13.13 5.23 -10.04
C LEU A 65 -13.71 6.63 -9.79
N SER A 66 -14.66 7.08 -10.63
CA SER A 66 -15.31 8.38 -10.46
C SER A 66 -16.14 8.47 -9.16
N ARG A 67 -16.60 7.34 -8.61
CA ARG A 67 -17.33 7.29 -7.33
C ARG A 67 -16.42 7.40 -6.11
N ILE A 68 -15.11 7.21 -6.26
CA ILE A 68 -14.18 7.31 -5.13
C ILE A 68 -13.98 8.78 -4.77
N GLN A 69 -14.45 9.14 -3.58
CA GLN A 69 -14.22 10.44 -2.98
C GLN A 69 -12.88 10.41 -2.22
N VAL A 70 -12.00 11.32 -2.58
CA VAL A 70 -10.70 11.44 -1.92
C VAL A 70 -10.86 12.11 -0.56
N ARG A 71 -10.17 11.57 0.44
CA ARG A 71 -10.09 12.16 1.78
C ARG A 71 -8.62 12.27 2.22
N PRO A 72 -8.25 13.38 2.85
CA PRO A 72 -6.90 13.60 3.32
C PRO A 72 -6.59 12.73 4.55
N VAL A 73 -5.32 12.31 4.64
CA VAL A 73 -4.79 11.60 5.81
C VAL A 73 -4.61 12.57 6.98
N MET A 74 -4.73 12.10 8.22
CA MET A 74 -4.56 12.85 9.47
C MET A 74 -5.56 14.01 9.67
N LYS A 75 -6.63 14.06 8.88
CA LYS A 75 -7.72 15.01 9.07
C LYS A 75 -9.02 14.28 9.36
N THR A 76 -9.70 14.74 10.41
CA THR A 76 -11.02 14.20 10.77
C THR A 76 -12.10 14.88 9.92
N PHE A 77 -13.02 14.10 9.41
CA PHE A 77 -14.22 14.57 8.72
C PHE A 77 -15.46 13.85 9.23
N GLN A 78 -16.62 14.48 9.03
CA GLN A 78 -17.90 13.88 9.43
C GLN A 78 -18.61 13.26 8.21
N MET A 79 -19.20 12.09 8.43
CA MET A 79 -20.01 11.41 7.44
C MET A 79 -21.08 10.56 8.13
N LYS A 80 -22.36 10.79 7.82
CA LYS A 80 -23.51 10.02 8.32
C LYS A 80 -23.51 9.79 9.85
N GLY A 81 -23.21 10.83 10.61
CA GLY A 81 -23.18 10.77 12.08
C GLY A 81 -21.90 10.20 12.69
N CYS A 82 -20.93 9.81 11.86
CA CYS A 82 -19.62 9.32 12.31
C CYS A 82 -18.55 10.37 12.07
N LYS A 83 -17.58 10.48 12.98
CA LYS A 83 -16.29 11.12 12.72
C LYS A 83 -15.33 10.07 12.20
N ILE A 84 -14.64 10.36 11.11
CA ILE A 84 -13.70 9.45 10.47
C ILE A 84 -12.35 10.14 10.38
N THR A 85 -11.31 9.43 10.77
CA THR A 85 -9.92 9.85 10.59
C THR A 85 -9.14 8.76 9.89
N LEU A 86 -8.50 9.09 8.77
CA LEU A 86 -7.58 8.19 8.07
C LEU A 86 -6.18 8.40 8.64
N LEU A 87 -5.56 7.33 9.14
CA LEU A 87 -4.23 7.36 9.77
C LEU A 87 -3.24 6.59 8.90
N PRO A 88 -1.98 7.06 8.74
CA PRO A 88 -0.99 6.34 7.94
C PRO A 88 -0.77 4.92 8.45
N ALA A 89 -0.86 3.93 7.59
CA ALA A 89 -0.66 2.52 7.92
C ALA A 89 0.78 2.03 7.69
N GLY A 90 1.59 2.75 6.90
CA GLY A 90 2.99 2.39 6.63
C GLY A 90 3.17 1.13 5.78
N HIS A 91 2.09 0.54 5.28
CA HIS A 91 2.12 -0.72 4.54
C HIS A 91 2.52 -0.54 3.07
N MET A 92 1.92 0.44 2.41
CA MET A 92 2.24 0.88 1.06
C MET A 92 1.83 2.34 0.89
N ILE A 93 2.24 2.97 -0.20
CA ILE A 93 1.85 4.34 -0.53
C ILE A 93 0.31 4.45 -0.52
N GLY A 94 -0.20 5.45 0.18
CA GLY A 94 -1.63 5.70 0.34
C GLY A 94 -2.36 4.80 1.34
N ALA A 95 -1.71 3.76 1.89
CA ALA A 95 -2.35 2.86 2.84
C ALA A 95 -2.70 3.56 4.16
N VAL A 96 -3.92 3.31 4.64
CA VAL A 96 -4.45 3.91 5.86
C VAL A 96 -5.12 2.90 6.79
N MET A 97 -4.97 3.17 8.08
CA MET A 97 -5.87 2.69 9.13
C MET A 97 -7.08 3.62 9.18
N ILE A 98 -8.25 3.10 9.55
CA ILE A 98 -9.50 3.86 9.60
C ILE A 98 -9.98 3.94 11.04
N TYR A 99 -9.97 5.14 11.60
CA TYR A 99 -10.52 5.41 12.93
C TYR A 99 -11.91 6.01 12.80
N LEU A 100 -12.88 5.34 13.43
CA LEU A 100 -14.29 5.69 13.42
C LEU A 100 -14.74 6.06 14.84
N GLU A 101 -15.40 7.20 14.98
CA GLU A 101 -16.02 7.63 16.23
C GLU A 101 -17.49 7.93 16.00
N THR A 102 -18.33 7.36 16.86
CA THR A 102 -19.73 7.70 17.04
C THR A 102 -19.94 8.17 18.49
N GLU A 103 -21.14 8.51 18.88
CA GLU A 103 -21.48 8.85 20.28
C GLU A 103 -21.14 7.70 21.25
N SER A 104 -21.30 6.44 20.81
CA SER A 104 -21.15 5.26 21.68
C SER A 104 -19.91 4.42 21.39
N HIS A 105 -19.35 4.50 20.18
CA HIS A 105 -18.29 3.60 19.72
C HIS A 105 -17.07 4.35 19.19
N ARG A 106 -15.89 3.79 19.46
CA ARG A 106 -14.61 4.20 18.89
C ARG A 106 -13.90 2.95 18.39
N ILE A 107 -13.77 2.86 17.08
CA ILE A 107 -13.27 1.66 16.39
C ILE A 107 -12.05 2.06 15.57
N LEU A 108 -10.97 1.30 15.67
CA LEU A 108 -9.83 1.38 14.78
C LEU A 108 -9.74 0.09 13.94
N TYR A 109 -9.86 0.24 12.64
CA TYR A 109 -9.56 -0.82 11.66
C TYR A 109 -8.16 -0.58 11.11
N SER A 110 -7.26 -1.55 11.31
CA SER A 110 -5.86 -1.38 10.91
C SER A 110 -5.65 -1.47 9.39
N GLY A 111 -6.49 -2.22 8.66
CA GLY A 111 -6.07 -2.70 7.35
C GLY A 111 -4.72 -3.43 7.47
N ASP A 112 -4.00 -3.54 6.38
CA ASP A 112 -2.60 -3.96 6.41
C ASP A 112 -1.73 -2.81 6.89
N PHE A 113 -0.84 -3.07 7.81
CA PHE A 113 0.03 -2.06 8.39
C PHE A 113 1.48 -2.53 8.53
N SER A 114 2.38 -1.58 8.64
CA SER A 114 3.79 -1.83 8.98
C SER A 114 4.21 -0.85 10.07
N VAL A 115 4.83 -1.37 11.11
CA VAL A 115 5.43 -0.55 12.18
C VAL A 115 6.80 -0.02 11.77
N LYS A 116 7.45 -0.69 10.81
CA LYS A 116 8.80 -0.37 10.35
C LYS A 116 8.74 0.66 9.22
N THR A 117 9.66 1.61 9.25
CA THR A 117 9.94 2.47 8.10
C THR A 117 10.63 1.62 7.03
N ARG A 118 10.16 1.72 5.81
CA ARG A 118 10.76 1.11 4.61
C ARG A 118 11.26 2.21 3.71
N PHE A 119 11.98 1.85 2.65
CA PHE A 119 12.49 2.79 1.67
C PHE A 119 11.42 3.81 1.23
N GLY A 120 11.63 5.08 1.58
CA GLY A 120 10.72 6.18 1.23
C GLY A 120 9.34 6.16 1.88
N LEU A 121 9.01 5.15 2.71
CA LEU A 121 7.71 5.02 3.34
C LEU A 121 7.85 4.86 4.86
N ASN A 122 7.38 5.86 5.60
CA ASN A 122 7.35 5.81 7.06
C ASN A 122 6.40 4.72 7.57
N GLY A 123 6.77 4.07 8.68
CA GLY A 123 5.89 3.13 9.38
C GLY A 123 4.56 3.77 9.82
N MET A 124 3.65 2.95 10.31
CA MET A 124 2.33 3.41 10.77
C MET A 124 2.47 4.52 11.82
N ARG A 125 1.51 5.45 11.82
CA ARG A 125 1.48 6.54 12.78
C ARG A 125 0.10 6.66 13.42
N ILE A 126 0.05 6.55 14.73
CA ILE A 126 -1.14 6.81 15.55
C ILE A 126 -0.85 8.04 16.41
N PRO A 127 -1.49 9.19 16.14
CA PRO A 127 -1.27 10.40 16.92
C PRO A 127 -1.87 10.28 18.33
N GLY A 128 -1.40 11.11 19.25
CA GLY A 128 -2.04 11.26 20.55
C GLY A 128 -3.52 11.66 20.42
N GLY A 129 -4.36 11.18 21.32
CA GLY A 129 -5.81 11.42 21.28
C GLY A 129 -6.65 10.35 20.54
N ILE A 130 -6.01 9.38 19.92
CA ILE A 130 -6.68 8.22 19.32
C ILE A 130 -6.76 7.10 20.34
N PHE A 131 -7.97 6.87 20.88
CA PHE A 131 -8.21 5.85 21.93
C PHE A 131 -9.39 4.94 21.49
N PRO A 132 -9.15 3.93 20.65
CA PRO A 132 -10.21 3.01 20.22
C PRO A 132 -10.68 2.14 21.40
N LYS A 133 -11.97 1.87 21.47
CA LYS A 133 -12.56 0.85 22.33
C LYS A 133 -12.57 -0.52 21.67
N VAL A 134 -12.57 -0.55 20.35
CA VAL A 134 -12.53 -1.76 19.53
C VAL A 134 -11.41 -1.62 18.52
N LEU A 135 -10.55 -2.64 18.46
CA LEU A 135 -9.48 -2.75 17.48
C LEU A 135 -9.77 -3.95 16.56
N LEU A 136 -9.94 -3.65 15.27
CA LEU A 136 -10.01 -4.66 14.21
C LEU A 136 -8.63 -4.75 13.56
N LEU A 137 -7.87 -5.77 13.93
CA LEU A 137 -6.48 -5.92 13.54
C LEU A 137 -6.36 -6.97 12.43
N ASN A 138 -5.76 -6.59 11.29
CA ASN A 138 -5.31 -7.53 10.29
C ASN A 138 -3.84 -7.88 10.58
N ALA A 139 -3.61 -9.08 11.08
CA ALA A 139 -2.30 -9.56 11.51
C ALA A 139 -2.00 -10.93 10.86
N PRO A 140 -1.68 -10.96 9.55
CA PRO A 140 -1.48 -12.22 8.80
C PRO A 140 -0.27 -13.03 9.29
N ASN A 141 0.67 -12.42 10.02
CA ASN A 141 1.88 -13.05 10.53
C ASN A 141 1.78 -13.42 12.02
N THR A 142 0.59 -13.76 12.51
CA THR A 142 0.35 -14.10 13.93
C THR A 142 0.92 -15.46 14.35
N TYR A 143 1.59 -16.17 13.46
CA TYR A 143 2.27 -17.43 13.75
C TYR A 143 3.70 -17.27 14.32
N LEU A 144 4.17 -16.04 14.50
CA LEU A 144 5.40 -15.79 15.24
C LEU A 144 5.24 -16.24 16.69
N ASP A 145 6.23 -16.94 17.23
CA ASP A 145 6.20 -17.34 18.63
C ASP A 145 6.26 -16.13 19.58
N ALA A 146 5.95 -16.35 20.87
CA ALA A 146 5.88 -15.26 21.85
C ALA A 146 7.23 -14.54 22.03
N ASP A 147 8.36 -15.25 21.87
CA ASP A 147 9.69 -14.68 22.03
C ASP A 147 10.06 -13.81 20.82
N GLU A 148 9.68 -14.21 19.62
CA GLU A 148 9.86 -13.41 18.40
C GLU A 148 9.00 -12.14 18.47
N TRP A 149 7.74 -12.25 18.90
CA TRP A 149 6.87 -11.10 19.12
C TRP A 149 7.44 -10.14 20.16
N GLN A 150 8.02 -10.65 21.24
CA GLN A 150 8.59 -9.81 22.30
C GLN A 150 9.83 -9.07 21.82
N LYS A 151 10.69 -9.71 21.03
CA LYS A 151 11.83 -9.06 20.38
C LYS A 151 11.39 -7.95 19.42
N GLU A 152 10.43 -8.22 18.55
CA GLU A 152 9.88 -7.22 17.62
C GLU A 152 9.24 -6.05 18.38
N LEU A 153 8.47 -6.31 19.45
CA LEU A 153 7.83 -5.28 20.25
C LEU A 153 8.86 -4.36 20.94
N ILE A 154 9.93 -4.93 21.49
CA ILE A 154 11.02 -4.17 22.10
C ILE A 154 11.70 -3.27 21.06
N LEU A 155 11.97 -3.79 19.88
CA LEU A 155 12.57 -3.05 18.79
C LEU A 155 11.68 -1.88 18.33
N VAL A 156 10.38 -2.10 18.20
CA VAL A 156 9.40 -1.05 17.85
C VAL A 156 9.33 0.04 18.92
N GLN A 157 9.29 -0.36 20.20
CA GLN A 157 9.23 0.60 21.33
C GLN A 157 10.50 1.44 21.45
N SER A 158 11.68 0.85 21.23
CA SER A 158 12.95 1.59 21.25
C SER A 158 13.03 2.59 20.10
N ALA A 159 12.67 2.19 18.89
CA ALA A 159 12.66 3.07 17.72
C ALA A 159 11.68 4.25 17.87
N GLN A 160 10.51 4.01 18.45
CA GLN A 160 9.53 5.08 18.73
C GLN A 160 10.05 6.09 19.77
N ARG A 161 10.82 5.65 20.76
CA ARG A 161 11.43 6.54 21.77
C ARG A 161 12.56 7.39 21.22
N GLU A 162 13.31 6.88 20.26
CA GLU A 162 14.44 7.57 19.65
C GLU A 162 14.03 8.48 18.47
N GLY A 163 12.74 8.47 18.06
CA GLY A 163 12.28 9.22 16.89
C GLY A 163 12.83 8.67 15.57
N ALA A 164 13.57 7.57 15.64
CA ALA A 164 14.11 6.89 14.46
C ALA A 164 13.07 5.90 13.94
N GLY A 165 12.60 6.11 12.72
CA GLY A 165 11.92 5.04 11.99
C GLY A 165 12.89 3.86 11.81
N PHE A 166 12.40 2.63 12.00
CA PHE A 166 13.15 1.44 11.65
C PHE A 166 13.39 1.44 10.15
N THR A 167 14.62 1.72 9.73
CA THR A 167 15.09 1.41 8.38
C THR A 167 15.59 -0.02 8.39
N GLU A 168 14.88 -0.94 7.79
CA GLU A 168 15.49 -2.19 7.34
C GLU A 168 16.53 -1.79 6.28
N GLY A 169 17.76 -1.68 6.71
CA GLY A 169 18.87 -1.34 5.80
C GLY A 169 19.02 -2.42 4.73
N ALA A 170 19.35 -2.01 3.54
CA ALA A 170 19.70 -2.88 2.42
C ALA A 170 20.78 -3.92 2.78
N GLU A 171 21.59 -3.62 3.78
CA GLU A 171 22.65 -4.50 4.30
C GLU A 171 22.12 -5.80 4.91
N GLN A 172 20.90 -5.82 5.44
CA GLN A 172 20.31 -7.02 6.04
C GLN A 172 19.68 -7.97 5.02
N SER A 173 19.41 -7.51 3.81
CA SER A 173 18.70 -8.31 2.81
C SER A 173 19.53 -9.41 2.16
N GLY A 174 20.85 -9.38 2.29
CA GLY A 174 21.77 -10.25 1.53
C GLY A 174 21.73 -10.03 0.01
N LEU A 175 20.89 -9.10 -0.47
CA LEU A 175 20.63 -8.85 -1.88
C LEU A 175 21.78 -8.05 -2.53
N GLU A 176 22.27 -7.04 -1.83
CA GLU A 176 23.36 -6.17 -2.33
C GLU A 176 24.63 -6.95 -2.74
N PRO A 177 25.23 -7.81 -1.90
CA PRO A 177 26.41 -8.57 -2.29
C PRO A 177 26.14 -9.53 -3.45
N ILE A 178 24.93 -10.07 -3.56
CA ILE A 178 24.54 -10.92 -4.69
C ILE A 178 24.52 -10.11 -5.99
N ILE A 179 23.87 -8.93 -5.97
CA ILE A 179 23.81 -8.04 -7.14
C ILE A 179 25.21 -7.59 -7.52
N LYS A 180 26.00 -7.05 -6.57
CA LYS A 180 27.38 -6.58 -6.82
C LYS A 180 28.23 -7.66 -7.47
N ARG A 181 28.22 -8.88 -6.94
CA ARG A 181 29.00 -10.01 -7.49
C ARG A 181 28.61 -10.35 -8.93
N ASN A 182 27.32 -10.34 -9.25
CA ASN A 182 26.88 -10.67 -10.60
C ASN A 182 27.15 -9.54 -11.61
N LEU A 183 26.98 -8.28 -11.21
CA LEU A 183 27.33 -7.13 -12.04
C LEU A 183 28.85 -7.08 -12.33
N ALA A 184 29.70 -7.36 -11.34
CA ALA A 184 31.14 -7.44 -11.52
C ALA A 184 31.55 -8.54 -12.51
N GLN A 185 30.75 -9.56 -12.72
CA GLN A 185 30.92 -10.59 -13.74
C GLN A 185 30.24 -10.27 -15.07
N ASN A 186 29.79 -9.02 -15.26
CA ASN A 186 29.06 -8.57 -16.44
C ASN A 186 27.76 -9.39 -16.72
N LYS A 187 27.12 -9.89 -15.67
CA LYS A 187 25.87 -10.67 -15.75
C LYS A 187 24.66 -9.77 -15.59
N ARG A 188 23.56 -10.12 -16.26
CA ARG A 188 22.25 -9.52 -16.01
C ARG A 188 21.65 -10.11 -14.74
N VAL A 189 21.06 -9.25 -13.91
CA VAL A 189 20.35 -9.67 -12.68
C VAL A 189 18.86 -9.46 -12.88
N TYR A 190 18.07 -10.49 -12.64
CA TYR A 190 16.59 -10.42 -12.71
C TYR A 190 16.05 -10.49 -11.29
N LEU A 191 15.34 -9.42 -10.88
CA LEU A 191 14.65 -9.35 -9.60
C LEU A 191 13.16 -9.57 -9.84
N ILE A 192 12.61 -10.60 -9.22
CA ILE A 192 11.20 -10.97 -9.37
C ILE A 192 10.48 -10.70 -8.05
N SER A 193 9.48 -9.83 -8.10
CA SER A 193 8.61 -9.55 -6.96
C SER A 193 7.14 -9.67 -7.36
N LYS A 194 6.30 -10.15 -6.43
CA LYS A 194 4.88 -10.42 -6.68
C LYS A 194 3.96 -9.29 -6.21
N SER A 195 4.49 -8.29 -5.53
CA SER A 195 3.65 -7.22 -4.95
C SER A 195 4.17 -5.82 -5.28
N ILE A 196 3.24 -4.87 -5.45
CA ILE A 196 3.56 -3.47 -5.71
C ILE A 196 4.51 -2.88 -4.64
N PRO A 197 4.25 -3.02 -3.31
CA PRO A 197 5.14 -2.46 -2.32
C PRO A 197 6.58 -2.98 -2.44
N LYS A 198 6.76 -4.29 -2.64
CA LYS A 198 8.09 -4.87 -2.79
C LYS A 198 8.78 -4.41 -4.07
N ASN A 199 8.04 -4.17 -5.15
CA ASN A 199 8.62 -3.60 -6.36
C ASN A 199 9.13 -2.19 -6.12
N LEU A 200 8.39 -1.38 -5.39
CA LEU A 200 8.78 -0.01 -5.04
C LEU A 200 9.97 0.00 -4.08
N ASP A 201 9.96 -0.85 -3.06
CA ASP A 201 11.09 -1.02 -2.14
C ASP A 201 12.37 -1.40 -2.91
N LEU A 202 12.26 -2.32 -3.88
CA LEU A 202 13.37 -2.72 -4.74
C LEU A 202 13.87 -1.59 -5.64
N LEU A 203 12.96 -0.82 -6.22
CA LEU A 203 13.32 0.34 -7.04
C LEU A 203 14.07 1.39 -6.24
N TYR A 204 13.56 1.73 -5.08
CA TYR A 204 14.21 2.67 -4.18
C TYR A 204 15.60 2.16 -3.78
N PHE A 205 15.68 0.89 -3.36
CA PHE A 205 16.96 0.24 -3.02
C PHE A 205 17.97 0.29 -4.18
N LEU A 206 17.54 -0.05 -5.39
CA LEU A 206 18.41 -0.03 -6.55
C LEU A 206 18.90 1.39 -6.88
N ASN A 207 18.05 2.39 -6.76
CA ASN A 207 18.41 3.78 -6.98
C ASN A 207 19.43 4.29 -5.95
N GLU A 208 19.29 3.90 -4.68
CA GLU A 208 20.19 4.32 -3.60
C GLU A 208 21.55 3.61 -3.66
N VAL A 209 21.54 2.30 -3.91
CA VAL A 209 22.75 1.46 -3.80
C VAL A 209 23.49 1.29 -5.13
N PHE A 210 22.78 1.41 -6.24
CA PHE A 210 23.30 1.20 -7.60
C PHE A 210 22.87 2.32 -8.57
N PRO A 211 23.10 3.61 -8.24
CA PRO A 211 22.57 4.75 -9.00
C PRO A 211 23.00 4.76 -10.48
N ASP A 212 24.18 4.24 -10.78
CA ASP A 212 24.74 4.22 -12.14
C ASP A 212 24.38 2.94 -12.92
N THR A 213 23.59 2.03 -12.32
CA THR A 213 23.23 0.77 -12.97
C THR A 213 21.90 0.92 -13.70
N PRO A 214 21.82 0.67 -15.02
CA PRO A 214 20.55 0.72 -15.75
C PRO A 214 19.56 -0.30 -15.21
N VAL A 215 18.36 0.18 -14.81
CA VAL A 215 17.25 -0.64 -14.33
C VAL A 215 16.15 -0.70 -15.38
N PHE A 216 15.77 -1.90 -15.78
CA PHE A 216 14.69 -2.14 -16.74
C PHE A 216 13.50 -2.69 -16.01
N LEU A 217 12.37 -2.03 -16.14
CA LEU A 217 11.09 -2.40 -15.52
C LEU A 217 10.20 -3.10 -16.54
N GLU A 218 9.47 -4.10 -16.08
CA GLU A 218 8.35 -4.61 -16.86
C GLU A 218 7.26 -3.53 -17.02
N PRO A 219 6.43 -3.56 -18.08
CA PRO A 219 5.53 -2.45 -18.41
C PRO A 219 4.59 -2.01 -17.27
N LYS A 220 4.10 -2.96 -16.47
CA LYS A 220 3.21 -2.66 -15.33
C LYS A 220 3.95 -1.93 -14.21
N SER A 221 5.12 -2.42 -13.84
CA SER A 221 5.96 -1.79 -12.81
C SER A 221 6.43 -0.41 -13.27
N ARG A 222 6.74 -0.24 -14.55
CA ARG A 222 7.08 1.05 -15.13
C ARG A 222 5.93 2.04 -15.00
N LYS A 223 4.70 1.65 -15.37
CA LYS A 223 3.53 2.52 -15.25
C LYS A 223 3.25 2.94 -13.82
N ILE A 224 3.42 2.03 -12.85
CA ILE A 224 3.28 2.36 -11.42
C ILE A 224 4.35 3.38 -11.01
N ALA A 225 5.61 3.15 -11.39
CA ALA A 225 6.69 4.07 -11.07
C ALA A 225 6.46 5.47 -11.68
N ASP A 226 6.07 5.53 -12.95
CA ASP A 226 5.74 6.80 -13.63
C ASP A 226 4.57 7.51 -12.91
N THR A 227 3.49 6.77 -12.55
CA THR A 227 2.36 7.34 -11.79
C THR A 227 2.81 7.92 -10.45
N LEU A 228 3.69 7.24 -9.74
CA LEU A 228 4.18 7.74 -8.45
C LEU A 228 5.11 8.93 -8.60
N ALA A 229 5.95 8.96 -9.64
CA ALA A 229 6.77 10.11 -9.96
C ALA A 229 5.92 11.35 -10.28
N ASP A 230 4.83 11.19 -11.02
CA ASP A 230 3.86 12.26 -11.29
C ASP A 230 3.17 12.78 -10.01
N MET A 231 3.09 11.95 -8.97
CA MET A 231 2.55 12.30 -7.66
C MET A 231 3.59 12.92 -6.71
N GLY A 232 4.86 12.98 -7.12
CA GLY A 232 5.96 13.58 -6.35
C GLY A 232 6.69 12.62 -5.41
N TYR A 233 6.60 11.31 -5.66
CA TYR A 233 7.38 10.29 -4.94
C TYR A 233 8.68 9.93 -5.66
#